data_9408a3d4b539a6b8eca6c35674de79f7
#
_entry.id   9408a3d4b539a6b8eca6c35674de79f7
#
_cell.length_a   1.000
_cell.length_b   1.000
_cell.length_c   1.000
_cell.angle_alpha   90.00
_cell.angle_beta   90.00
_cell.angle_gamma   90.00
#
_symmetry.space_group_name_H-M   'P 1'
#
loop_
_entity.id
_entity.type
_entity.pdbx_description
1 polymer ?
#
loop_
_entity_poly.entity_id
_entity_poly.type
_entity_poly.pdbx_seq_one_letter_code
_entity_poly.pdbx_strand_id
1 'polypeptide(L)'
;MKRRFALYLGLMLCLLSLSAARPTFGQEPYYSGKTIRIVVGFSAGGGYDAYARVIARHMGKYIPGNPGIIVENMAGAGSLIAANHVGKAAKPDGFTIAHFSGGLFFQELLGQQGIQFESRKLEYIGAPFQDSQVMGLSRASGITSMEKWFASKTPVKIGGQAPGAANEDFPVLLKATLGLPIQLVSGYKGSADIRLAVNSGEVAGICNAWESFKSTWRKEIESDQVVIVLQANS
;
A
#
# COMPACT_ATOMS: atom_id res chain seq x y z
N MET A 1 3.63 -43.63 -66.72
CA MET A 1 2.56 -43.73 -65.63
C MET A 1 3.11 -43.45 -64.24
N LYS A 2 4.23 -44.00 -63.79
CA LYS A 2 4.78 -43.84 -62.42
C LYS A 2 5.12 -42.40 -62.02
N ARG A 3 5.66 -41.54 -62.92
CA ARG A 3 5.95 -40.12 -62.61
C ARG A 3 4.71 -39.26 -62.38
N ARG A 4 3.61 -39.48 -63.08
CA ARG A 4 2.38 -38.73 -62.85
C ARG A 4 1.68 -39.10 -61.57
N PHE A 5 1.76 -40.38 -61.20
CA PHE A 5 1.22 -40.88 -59.91
C PHE A 5 1.97 -40.31 -58.72
N ALA A 6 3.30 -40.21 -58.77
CA ALA A 6 4.11 -39.58 -57.74
C ALA A 6 3.79 -38.07 -57.56
N LEU A 7 3.48 -37.37 -58.65
CA LEU A 7 3.12 -35.95 -58.64
C LEU A 7 1.73 -35.72 -57.98
N TYR A 8 0.75 -36.59 -58.28
CA TYR A 8 -0.57 -36.47 -57.65
C TYR A 8 -0.52 -36.88 -56.15
N LEU A 9 0.27 -37.84 -55.81
CA LEU A 9 0.45 -38.26 -54.42
C LEU A 9 1.12 -37.16 -53.58
N GLY A 10 2.15 -36.46 -54.14
CA GLY A 10 2.80 -35.31 -53.53
C GLY A 10 1.85 -34.12 -53.35
N LEU A 11 1.01 -33.84 -54.39
CA LEU A 11 0.02 -32.76 -54.31
C LEU A 11 -1.06 -33.05 -53.26
N MET A 12 -1.49 -34.28 -53.17
CA MET A 12 -2.48 -34.73 -52.18
C MET A 12 -1.94 -34.68 -50.75
N LEU A 13 -0.67 -35.04 -50.54
CA LEU A 13 0.01 -34.87 -49.23
C LEU A 13 0.17 -33.41 -48.83
N CYS A 14 0.53 -32.51 -49.78
CA CYS A 14 0.58 -31.07 -49.53
C CYS A 14 -0.80 -30.48 -49.16
N LEU A 15 -1.85 -30.89 -49.85
CA LEU A 15 -3.21 -30.46 -49.54
C LEU A 15 -3.70 -30.96 -48.19
N LEU A 16 -3.34 -32.18 -47.80
CA LEU A 16 -3.64 -32.73 -46.46
C LEU A 16 -2.87 -31.99 -45.34
N SER A 17 -1.62 -31.60 -45.58
CA SER A 17 -0.85 -30.81 -44.59
C SER A 17 -1.36 -29.38 -44.40
N LEU A 18 -1.91 -28.74 -45.45
CA LEU A 18 -2.57 -27.41 -45.32
C LEU A 18 -3.90 -27.48 -44.55
N SER A 19 -4.64 -28.61 -44.65
CA SER A 19 -5.90 -28.79 -43.91
C SER A 19 -5.69 -29.08 -42.42
N ALA A 20 -4.47 -29.45 -41.98
CA ALA A 20 -4.13 -29.71 -40.59
C ALA A 20 -3.75 -28.43 -39.81
N ALA A 21 -3.61 -27.29 -40.46
CA ALA A 21 -3.41 -26.02 -39.82
C ALA A 21 -4.72 -25.59 -39.10
N ARG A 22 -4.96 -26.14 -37.93
CA ARG A 22 -6.03 -25.63 -37.06
C ARG A 22 -5.70 -24.21 -36.69
N PRO A 23 -6.63 -23.23 -36.82
CA PRO A 23 -6.40 -21.89 -36.29
C PRO A 23 -6.12 -22.07 -34.80
N THR A 24 -4.92 -21.73 -34.38
CA THR A 24 -4.59 -21.61 -32.96
C THR A 24 -5.36 -20.38 -32.49
N PHE A 25 -6.57 -20.55 -32.00
CA PHE A 25 -7.24 -19.51 -31.25
C PHE A 25 -6.34 -19.22 -30.07
N GLY A 26 -5.66 -18.09 -30.07
CA GLY A 26 -4.89 -17.62 -28.93
C GLY A 26 -5.80 -17.71 -27.72
N GLN A 27 -5.32 -18.36 -26.65
CA GLN A 27 -6.08 -18.45 -25.41
C GLN A 27 -6.41 -17.02 -24.96
N GLU A 28 -7.69 -16.76 -24.72
CA GLU A 28 -8.13 -15.46 -24.24
C GLU A 28 -7.34 -15.07 -22.99
N PRO A 29 -6.82 -13.83 -22.87
CA PRO A 29 -6.05 -13.42 -21.69
C PRO A 29 -6.84 -13.68 -20.40
N TYR A 30 -6.17 -14.24 -19.41
CA TYR A 30 -6.77 -14.64 -18.13
C TYR A 30 -7.62 -13.55 -17.47
N TYR A 31 -7.20 -12.28 -17.59
CA TYR A 31 -7.89 -11.13 -17.01
C TYR A 31 -8.91 -10.46 -17.94
N SER A 32 -9.15 -10.98 -19.14
CA SER A 32 -10.13 -10.41 -20.09
C SER A 32 -11.52 -10.35 -19.45
N GLY A 33 -12.15 -9.17 -19.50
CA GLY A 33 -13.46 -8.92 -18.90
C GLY A 33 -13.51 -9.07 -17.36
N LYS A 34 -12.38 -9.16 -16.68
CA LYS A 34 -12.30 -9.32 -15.21
C LYS A 34 -11.99 -7.99 -14.51
N THR A 35 -12.15 -8.00 -13.19
CA THR A 35 -11.82 -6.87 -12.31
C THR A 35 -10.85 -7.34 -11.23
N ILE A 36 -9.75 -6.60 -11.07
CA ILE A 36 -8.80 -6.77 -9.96
C ILE A 36 -9.21 -5.78 -8.85
N ARG A 37 -9.18 -6.24 -7.62
CA ARG A 37 -9.47 -5.47 -6.42
C ARG A 37 -8.20 -5.19 -5.64
N ILE A 38 -7.91 -3.92 -5.36
CA ILE A 38 -6.83 -3.51 -4.46
C ILE A 38 -7.46 -3.19 -3.10
N VAL A 39 -7.20 -4.05 -2.12
CA VAL A 39 -7.62 -3.87 -0.73
C VAL A 39 -6.59 -3.04 0.01
N VAL A 40 -6.98 -1.83 0.45
CA VAL A 40 -6.14 -0.88 1.18
C VAL A 40 -6.44 -0.96 2.66
N GLY A 41 -5.43 -1.23 3.49
CA GLY A 41 -5.58 -1.44 4.93
C GLY A 41 -5.82 -0.17 5.77
N PHE A 42 -6.05 0.99 5.13
CA PHE A 42 -6.20 2.29 5.78
C PHE A 42 -7.39 3.06 5.22
N SER A 43 -7.81 4.12 5.94
CA SER A 43 -8.92 4.97 5.52
C SER A 43 -8.67 5.68 4.20
N ALA A 44 -9.75 5.98 3.48
CA ALA A 44 -9.70 6.73 2.23
C ALA A 44 -9.12 8.14 2.44
N GLY A 45 -8.42 8.66 1.42
CA GLY A 45 -7.80 9.99 1.44
C GLY A 45 -6.47 10.07 2.19
N GLY A 46 -5.95 8.96 2.71
CA GLY A 46 -4.59 8.84 3.21
C GLY A 46 -3.57 8.45 2.12
N GLY A 47 -2.28 8.39 2.47
CA GLY A 47 -1.22 8.08 1.51
C GLY A 47 -1.39 6.73 0.83
N TYR A 48 -1.66 5.66 1.57
CA TYR A 48 -1.89 4.32 1.02
C TYR A 48 -3.05 4.30 0.00
N ASP A 49 -4.14 5.00 0.30
CA ASP A 49 -5.29 5.11 -0.60
C ASP A 49 -4.94 5.90 -1.87
N ALA A 50 -4.21 7.01 -1.73
CA ALA A 50 -3.76 7.82 -2.86
C ALA A 50 -2.89 7.01 -3.84
N TYR A 51 -1.92 6.24 -3.32
CA TYR A 51 -1.07 5.36 -4.16
C TYR A 51 -1.86 4.26 -4.83
N ALA A 52 -2.73 3.56 -4.09
CA ALA A 52 -3.56 2.51 -4.65
C ALA A 52 -4.44 3.02 -5.81
N ARG A 53 -5.00 4.23 -5.69
CA ARG A 53 -5.81 4.85 -6.75
C ARG A 53 -4.97 5.28 -7.95
N VAL A 54 -3.73 5.74 -7.76
CA VAL A 54 -2.82 6.01 -8.87
C VAL A 54 -2.48 4.72 -9.61
N ILE A 55 -2.11 3.67 -8.89
CA ILE A 55 -1.82 2.35 -9.46
C ILE A 55 -3.05 1.82 -10.22
N ALA A 56 -4.23 1.85 -9.60
CA ALA A 56 -5.47 1.37 -10.21
C ALA A 56 -5.79 2.05 -11.55
N ARG A 57 -5.54 3.37 -11.67
CA ARG A 57 -5.78 4.13 -12.91
C ARG A 57 -4.84 3.74 -14.05
N HIS A 58 -3.65 3.23 -13.75
CA HIS A 58 -2.62 3.03 -14.76
C HIS A 58 -2.24 1.58 -15.00
N MET A 59 -2.42 0.68 -14.02
CA MET A 59 -1.90 -0.68 -14.08
C MET A 59 -2.64 -1.56 -15.09
N GLY A 60 -3.96 -1.42 -15.23
CA GLY A 60 -4.80 -2.31 -16.06
C GLY A 60 -4.31 -2.42 -17.50
N LYS A 61 -3.89 -1.31 -18.12
CA LYS A 61 -3.39 -1.27 -19.50
C LYS A 61 -2.08 -2.07 -19.72
N TYR A 62 -1.37 -2.44 -18.66
CA TYR A 62 -0.15 -3.24 -18.75
C TYR A 62 -0.40 -4.73 -18.47
N ILE A 63 -1.63 -5.11 -18.15
CA ILE A 63 -2.01 -6.49 -17.86
C ILE A 63 -2.74 -7.06 -19.08
N PRO A 64 -2.31 -8.23 -19.64
CA PRO A 64 -3.03 -8.87 -20.73
C PRO A 64 -4.51 -9.08 -20.39
N GLY A 65 -5.40 -8.64 -21.27
CA GLY A 65 -6.85 -8.63 -21.04
C GLY A 65 -7.39 -7.30 -20.50
N ASN A 66 -6.52 -6.35 -20.17
CA ASN A 66 -6.89 -4.98 -19.74
C ASN A 66 -7.99 -4.96 -18.66
N PRO A 67 -7.81 -5.64 -17.51
CA PRO A 67 -8.83 -5.74 -16.47
C PRO A 67 -9.20 -4.36 -15.91
N GLY A 68 -10.45 -4.20 -15.47
CA GLY A 68 -10.83 -3.13 -14.58
C GLY A 68 -10.09 -3.25 -13.24
N ILE A 69 -9.78 -2.12 -12.59
CA ILE A 69 -9.16 -2.15 -11.25
C ILE A 69 -9.96 -1.25 -10.32
N ILE A 70 -10.38 -1.79 -9.19
CA ILE A 70 -11.09 -1.05 -8.15
C ILE A 70 -10.27 -1.00 -6.86
N VAL A 71 -10.45 0.08 -6.09
CA VAL A 71 -9.81 0.26 -4.79
C VAL A 71 -10.87 0.19 -3.70
N GLU A 72 -10.63 -0.66 -2.69
CA GLU A 72 -11.49 -0.88 -1.54
C GLU A 72 -10.71 -0.64 -0.25
N ASN A 73 -11.22 0.25 0.61
CA ASN A 73 -10.59 0.52 1.88
C ASN A 73 -11.11 -0.41 2.98
N MET A 74 -10.23 -1.21 3.57
CA MET A 74 -10.52 -2.13 4.68
C MET A 74 -9.64 -1.73 5.88
N ALA A 75 -9.96 -0.58 6.46
CA ALA A 75 -9.17 0.04 7.51
C ALA A 75 -9.37 -0.63 8.86
N GLY A 76 -8.34 -0.59 9.71
CA GLY A 76 -8.39 -0.98 11.12
C GLY A 76 -7.17 -1.77 11.59
N ALA A 77 -6.91 -1.65 12.89
CA ALA A 77 -5.79 -2.31 13.59
C ALA A 77 -4.45 -2.16 12.87
N GLY A 78 -4.08 -0.93 12.44
CA GLY A 78 -2.82 -0.71 11.71
C GLY A 78 -2.69 -1.48 10.40
N SER A 79 -3.81 -1.69 9.69
CA SER A 79 -3.98 -2.51 8.47
C SER A 79 -4.02 -4.03 8.68
N LEU A 80 -4.00 -4.52 9.92
CA LEU A 80 -4.05 -5.96 10.21
C LEU A 80 -5.33 -6.62 9.67
N ILE A 81 -6.48 -5.91 9.68
CA ILE A 81 -7.73 -6.42 9.13
C ILE A 81 -7.59 -6.77 7.64
N ALA A 82 -7.01 -5.86 6.85
CA ALA A 82 -6.78 -6.09 5.42
C ALA A 82 -5.75 -7.20 5.17
N ALA A 83 -4.65 -7.23 5.93
CA ALA A 83 -3.63 -8.26 5.83
C ALA A 83 -4.22 -9.66 6.13
N ASN A 84 -4.98 -9.80 7.20
CA ASN A 84 -5.67 -11.05 7.54
C ASN A 84 -6.71 -11.46 6.48
N HIS A 85 -7.46 -10.49 5.94
CA HIS A 85 -8.42 -10.75 4.88
C HIS A 85 -7.74 -11.38 3.66
N VAL A 86 -6.64 -10.77 3.18
CA VAL A 86 -5.95 -11.25 2.00
C VAL A 86 -5.18 -12.54 2.27
N GLY A 87 -4.54 -12.67 3.44
CA GLY A 87 -3.76 -13.86 3.76
C GLY A 87 -4.58 -15.09 4.14
N LYS A 88 -5.87 -14.92 4.53
CA LYS A 88 -6.69 -16.04 5.03
C LYS A 88 -8.04 -16.20 4.32
N ALA A 89 -8.71 -15.09 3.98
CA ALA A 89 -10.10 -15.12 3.52
C ALA A 89 -10.23 -14.93 2.00
N ALA A 90 -9.36 -14.14 1.37
CA ALA A 90 -9.38 -13.94 -0.07
C ALA A 90 -8.97 -15.21 -0.81
N LYS A 91 -9.57 -15.46 -1.98
CA LYS A 91 -9.15 -16.55 -2.84
C LYS A 91 -7.81 -16.25 -3.49
N PRO A 92 -6.88 -17.21 -3.57
CA PRO A 92 -5.58 -17.02 -4.23
C PRO A 92 -5.70 -17.18 -5.76
N ASP A 93 -6.57 -16.39 -6.37
CA ASP A 93 -6.93 -16.45 -7.80
C ASP A 93 -6.37 -15.27 -8.61
N GLY A 94 -5.54 -14.42 -8.01
CA GLY A 94 -4.93 -13.28 -8.67
C GLY A 94 -5.85 -12.06 -8.84
N PHE A 95 -7.10 -12.08 -8.36
CA PHE A 95 -8.02 -10.94 -8.46
C PHE A 95 -8.03 -10.03 -7.23
N THR A 96 -7.27 -10.35 -6.19
CA THR A 96 -7.15 -9.51 -4.99
C THR A 96 -5.70 -9.18 -4.70
N ILE A 97 -5.39 -7.91 -4.62
CA ILE A 97 -4.08 -7.36 -4.22
C ILE A 97 -4.27 -6.66 -2.89
N ALA A 98 -3.34 -6.82 -1.94
CA ALA A 98 -3.35 -6.08 -0.68
C ALA A 98 -2.31 -4.95 -0.69
N HIS A 99 -2.68 -3.81 -0.11
CA HIS A 99 -1.78 -2.70 0.18
C HIS A 99 -1.88 -2.36 1.67
N PHE A 100 -0.94 -2.85 2.46
CA PHE A 100 -0.92 -2.74 3.91
C PHE A 100 0.49 -2.45 4.44
N SER A 101 0.63 -2.17 5.74
CA SER A 101 1.92 -1.83 6.35
C SER A 101 2.87 -3.01 6.42
N GLY A 102 4.11 -2.82 5.94
CA GLY A 102 5.18 -3.81 6.07
C GLY A 102 5.62 -4.09 7.51
N GLY A 103 5.34 -3.17 8.45
CA GLY A 103 5.61 -3.39 9.87
C GLY A 103 4.87 -4.59 10.47
N LEU A 104 3.76 -5.02 9.85
CA LEU A 104 3.05 -6.23 10.28
C LEU A 104 3.88 -7.50 10.14
N PHE A 105 4.90 -7.54 9.28
CA PHE A 105 5.82 -8.68 9.19
C PHE A 105 6.72 -8.79 10.41
N PHE A 106 7.15 -7.65 10.98
CA PHE A 106 7.85 -7.65 12.28
C PHE A 106 6.92 -8.07 13.40
N GLN A 107 5.69 -7.64 13.38
CA GLN A 107 4.70 -8.03 14.39
C GLN A 107 4.41 -9.54 14.34
N GLU A 108 4.38 -10.15 13.14
CA GLU A 108 4.29 -11.60 12.96
C GLU A 108 5.49 -12.32 13.61
N LEU A 109 6.71 -11.85 13.36
CA LEU A 109 7.94 -12.42 13.95
C LEU A 109 7.97 -12.29 15.48
N LEU A 110 7.40 -11.21 16.02
CA LEU A 110 7.29 -10.98 17.47
C LEU A 110 6.13 -11.75 18.10
N GLY A 111 5.36 -12.51 17.36
CA GLY A 111 4.25 -13.31 17.85
C GLY A 111 3.04 -12.49 18.29
N GLN A 112 2.81 -11.31 17.68
CA GLN A 112 1.68 -10.47 18.05
C GLN A 112 0.36 -11.21 17.85
N GLN A 113 -0.51 -11.12 18.87
CA GLN A 113 -1.83 -11.72 18.81
C GLN A 113 -2.71 -11.08 17.73
N GLY A 114 -3.59 -11.89 17.15
CA GLY A 114 -4.53 -11.45 16.12
C GLY A 114 -4.02 -11.55 14.68
N ILE A 115 -2.73 -11.81 14.45
CA ILE A 115 -2.18 -12.10 13.13
C ILE A 115 -2.66 -13.48 12.69
N GLN A 116 -3.28 -13.55 11.50
CA GLN A 116 -3.85 -14.78 10.93
C GLN A 116 -3.33 -15.07 9.52
N PHE A 117 -2.46 -14.23 8.99
CA PHE A 117 -1.74 -14.46 7.74
C PHE A 117 -0.37 -15.07 8.05
N GLU A 118 0.23 -15.68 7.03
CA GLU A 118 1.62 -16.13 7.03
C GLU A 118 2.36 -15.38 5.93
N SER A 119 3.30 -14.50 6.30
CA SER A 119 4.01 -13.63 5.34
C SER A 119 4.70 -14.41 4.23
N ARG A 120 5.23 -15.60 4.54
CA ARG A 120 5.88 -16.49 3.55
C ARG A 120 4.94 -17.09 2.50
N LYS A 121 3.61 -17.02 2.72
CA LYS A 121 2.59 -17.50 1.78
C LYS A 121 2.02 -16.40 0.90
N LEU A 122 2.46 -15.14 1.11
CA LEU A 122 2.03 -14.02 0.29
C LEU A 122 2.93 -13.89 -0.94
N GLU A 123 2.32 -13.64 -2.09
CA GLU A 123 3.04 -13.31 -3.33
C GLU A 123 3.30 -11.80 -3.36
N TYR A 124 4.58 -11.41 -3.31
CA TYR A 124 5.00 -10.01 -3.29
C TYR A 124 5.11 -9.47 -4.71
N ILE A 125 4.35 -8.43 -5.02
CA ILE A 125 4.38 -7.78 -6.33
C ILE A 125 5.44 -6.68 -6.37
N GLY A 126 5.56 -5.89 -5.30
CA GLY A 126 6.54 -4.81 -5.19
C GLY A 126 6.15 -3.75 -4.16
N ALA A 127 7.02 -2.74 -4.02
CA ALA A 127 6.77 -1.54 -3.24
C ALA A 127 6.74 -0.33 -4.18
N PRO A 128 5.76 0.58 -4.05
CA PRO A 128 5.64 1.73 -4.95
C PRO A 128 6.84 2.69 -4.88
N PHE A 129 7.50 2.77 -3.72
CA PHE A 129 8.63 3.67 -3.44
C PHE A 129 9.32 3.24 -2.15
N GLN A 130 10.51 3.80 -1.92
CA GLN A 130 11.24 3.69 -0.66
C GLN A 130 10.82 4.86 0.24
N ASP A 131 10.36 4.55 1.45
CA ASP A 131 9.86 5.56 2.40
C ASP A 131 10.98 6.26 3.16
N SER A 132 10.79 7.59 3.35
CA SER A 132 11.47 8.37 4.38
C SER A 132 10.43 8.81 5.39
N GLN A 133 10.61 8.43 6.64
CA GLN A 133 9.68 8.83 7.69
C GLN A 133 9.97 10.26 8.15
N VAL A 134 8.93 11.07 8.28
CA VAL A 134 9.04 12.45 8.79
C VAL A 134 8.06 12.66 9.94
N MET A 135 8.44 13.53 10.87
CA MET A 135 7.57 14.01 11.94
C MET A 135 7.06 15.40 11.60
N GLY A 136 5.78 15.50 11.30
CA GLY A 136 5.09 16.77 11.05
C GLY A 136 4.29 17.18 12.27
N LEU A 137 4.49 18.41 12.73
CA LEU A 137 3.79 19.01 13.86
C LEU A 137 3.06 20.27 13.43
N SER A 138 1.86 20.48 13.98
CA SER A 138 1.12 21.73 13.83
C SER A 138 1.89 22.87 14.49
N ARG A 139 2.01 24.01 13.82
CA ARG A 139 2.59 25.22 14.43
C ARG A 139 1.83 25.68 15.66
N ALA A 140 0.52 25.43 15.71
CA ALA A 140 -0.31 25.74 16.86
C ALA A 140 0.12 25.00 18.14
N SER A 141 0.87 23.87 18.01
CA SER A 141 1.45 23.18 19.16
C SER A 141 2.59 23.97 19.85
N GLY A 142 3.16 24.97 19.18
CA GLY A 142 4.35 25.70 19.64
C GLY A 142 5.67 24.94 19.41
N ILE A 143 5.62 23.67 19.05
CA ILE A 143 6.81 22.83 18.79
C ILE A 143 7.17 22.96 17.30
N THR A 144 8.17 23.77 17.00
CA THR A 144 8.58 24.07 15.62
C THR A 144 10.02 23.67 15.30
N SER A 145 10.70 23.02 16.24
CA SER A 145 12.03 22.43 16.06
C SER A 145 12.27 21.30 17.08
N MET A 146 13.32 20.52 16.85
CA MET A 146 13.72 19.45 17.78
C MET A 146 14.14 19.99 19.14
N GLU A 147 14.84 21.15 19.20
CA GLU A 147 15.27 21.79 20.43
C GLU A 147 14.06 22.18 21.29
N LYS A 148 13.03 22.76 20.67
CA LYS A 148 11.78 23.08 21.37
C LYS A 148 11.07 21.84 21.86
N TRP A 149 11.14 20.75 21.10
CA TRP A 149 10.52 19.49 21.51
C TRP A 149 11.22 18.90 22.71
N PHE A 150 12.57 18.83 22.72
CA PHE A 150 13.33 18.37 23.87
C PHE A 150 13.10 19.26 25.12
N ALA A 151 12.90 20.55 24.92
CA ALA A 151 12.64 21.50 26.01
C ALA A 151 11.19 21.46 26.54
N SER A 152 10.31 20.72 25.88
CA SER A 152 8.90 20.64 26.29
C SER A 152 8.75 19.95 27.64
N LYS A 153 8.09 20.63 28.58
CA LYS A 153 7.81 20.08 29.93
C LYS A 153 6.56 19.19 29.95
N THR A 154 5.75 19.26 28.92
CA THR A 154 4.52 18.47 28.77
C THR A 154 4.64 17.53 27.57
N PRO A 155 4.13 16.29 27.68
CA PRO A 155 4.12 15.39 26.55
C PRO A 155 3.33 15.94 25.37
N VAL A 156 3.92 15.85 24.18
CA VAL A 156 3.31 16.28 22.92
C VAL A 156 2.45 15.14 22.39
N LYS A 157 1.16 15.40 22.14
CA LYS A 157 0.23 14.40 21.62
C LYS A 157 0.50 14.13 20.15
N ILE A 158 0.84 12.91 19.81
CA ILE A 158 1.09 12.44 18.44
C ILE A 158 0.04 11.40 18.06
N GLY A 159 -0.59 11.60 16.91
CA GLY A 159 -1.58 10.66 16.39
C GLY A 159 -0.93 9.39 15.84
N GLY A 160 -1.45 8.23 16.25
CA GLY A 160 -1.03 6.90 15.83
C GLY A 160 -2.21 6.01 15.46
N GLN A 161 -1.92 4.83 14.94
CA GLN A 161 -2.96 3.88 14.50
C GLN A 161 -2.99 2.64 15.37
N ALA A 162 -2.06 1.73 15.17
CA ALA A 162 -1.86 0.51 15.96
C ALA A 162 -0.46 -0.05 15.67
N PRO A 163 0.08 -0.94 16.52
CA PRO A 163 1.35 -1.61 16.29
C PRO A 163 1.46 -2.23 14.90
N GLY A 164 2.60 -2.05 14.24
CA GLY A 164 2.84 -2.42 12.86
C GLY A 164 2.59 -1.30 11.85
N ALA A 165 1.96 -0.19 12.23
CA ALA A 165 1.87 1.00 11.40
C ALA A 165 3.01 1.98 11.74
N ALA A 166 3.66 2.56 10.71
CA ALA A 166 4.82 3.44 10.93
C ALA A 166 4.50 4.65 11.81
N ASN A 167 3.30 5.20 11.71
CA ASN A 167 2.87 6.32 12.56
C ASN A 167 2.52 5.94 14.01
N GLU A 168 2.54 4.67 14.33
CA GLU A 168 2.52 4.13 15.71
C GLU A 168 3.92 3.80 16.19
N ASP A 169 4.64 2.98 15.42
CA ASP A 169 5.90 2.38 15.83
C ASP A 169 7.04 3.42 15.90
N PHE A 170 7.07 4.38 14.95
CA PHE A 170 8.14 5.36 14.90
C PHE A 170 8.12 6.36 16.08
N PRO A 171 6.98 6.95 16.49
CA PRO A 171 6.90 7.72 17.74
C PRO A 171 7.31 6.94 19.00
N VAL A 172 6.96 5.65 19.07
CA VAL A 172 7.38 4.77 20.17
C VAL A 172 8.90 4.64 20.18
N LEU A 173 9.51 4.42 19.01
CA LEU A 173 10.96 4.34 18.85
C LEU A 173 11.63 5.66 19.25
N LEU A 174 11.14 6.80 18.79
CA LEU A 174 11.68 8.12 19.15
C LEU A 174 11.60 8.40 20.64
N LYS A 175 10.50 8.04 21.29
CA LYS A 175 10.35 8.15 22.74
C LYS A 175 11.37 7.28 23.46
N ALA A 176 11.57 6.03 23.02
CA ALA A 176 12.47 5.08 23.68
C ALA A 176 13.95 5.41 23.47
N THR A 177 14.33 5.92 22.29
CA THR A 177 15.73 6.13 21.93
C THR A 177 16.22 7.56 22.22
N LEU A 178 15.38 8.56 21.98
CA LEU A 178 15.73 9.98 22.17
C LEU A 178 15.14 10.60 23.44
N GLY A 179 14.27 9.88 24.16
CA GLY A 179 13.61 10.40 25.34
C GLY A 179 12.62 11.54 25.07
N LEU A 180 12.13 11.68 23.82
CA LEU A 180 11.19 12.73 23.47
C LEU A 180 9.90 12.64 24.31
N PRO A 181 9.38 13.77 24.81
CA PRO A 181 8.15 13.80 25.59
C PRO A 181 6.95 13.57 24.66
N ILE A 182 6.66 12.33 24.33
CA ILE A 182 5.57 11.91 23.44
C ILE A 182 4.44 11.28 24.24
N GLN A 183 3.22 11.75 24.02
CA GLN A 183 1.98 11.07 24.34
C GLN A 183 1.36 10.57 23.05
N LEU A 184 1.46 9.27 22.79
CA LEU A 184 0.84 8.65 21.61
C LEU A 184 -0.68 8.53 21.85
N VAL A 185 -1.46 8.95 20.85
CA VAL A 185 -2.93 8.82 20.80
C VAL A 185 -3.23 7.88 19.65
N SER A 186 -3.47 6.61 19.99
CA SER A 186 -3.63 5.52 19.03
C SER A 186 -5.09 5.30 18.65
N GLY A 187 -5.34 4.48 17.61
CA GLY A 187 -6.67 4.03 17.21
C GLY A 187 -7.25 4.71 15.98
N TYR A 188 -6.54 5.66 15.37
CA TYR A 188 -6.97 6.24 14.10
C TYR A 188 -6.93 5.19 12.97
N LYS A 189 -7.89 5.28 12.03
CA LYS A 189 -8.01 4.33 10.93
C LYS A 189 -7.08 4.60 9.75
N GLY A 190 -6.49 5.81 9.69
CA GLY A 190 -5.57 6.22 8.64
C GLY A 190 -4.99 7.62 8.88
N SER A 191 -4.01 8.01 8.07
CA SER A 191 -3.38 9.33 8.15
C SER A 191 -4.34 10.48 7.83
N ALA A 192 -5.42 10.21 7.09
CA ALA A 192 -6.46 11.21 6.83
C ALA A 192 -7.23 11.57 8.11
N ASP A 193 -7.55 10.58 8.95
CA ASP A 193 -8.23 10.82 10.23
C ASP A 193 -7.33 11.59 11.20
N ILE A 194 -6.03 11.24 11.23
CA ILE A 194 -5.05 11.96 12.06
C ILE A 194 -4.90 13.41 11.57
N ARG A 195 -4.95 13.66 10.25
CA ARG A 195 -4.91 15.01 9.71
C ARG A 195 -6.08 15.88 10.23
N LEU A 196 -7.28 15.30 10.26
CA LEU A 196 -8.43 16.00 10.84
C LEU A 196 -8.24 16.28 12.32
N ALA A 197 -7.69 15.33 13.08
CA ALA A 197 -7.38 15.49 14.51
C ALA A 197 -6.29 16.56 14.76
N VAL A 198 -5.28 16.67 13.87
CA VAL A 198 -4.29 17.74 13.92
C VAL A 198 -4.93 19.09 13.62
N ASN A 199 -5.78 19.18 12.60
CA ASN A 199 -6.44 20.41 12.21
C ASN A 199 -7.43 20.91 13.27
N SER A 200 -8.03 20.00 14.06
CA SER A 200 -8.89 20.35 15.20
C SER A 200 -8.15 20.63 16.50
N GLY A 201 -6.82 20.36 16.55
CA GLY A 201 -6.01 20.52 17.76
C GLY A 201 -6.14 19.37 18.77
N GLU A 202 -6.76 18.27 18.42
CA GLU A 202 -6.86 17.07 19.28
C GLU A 202 -5.48 16.44 19.51
N VAL A 203 -4.65 16.36 18.45
CA VAL A 203 -3.25 15.96 18.50
C VAL A 203 -2.37 17.03 17.87
N ALA A 204 -1.11 17.08 18.27
CA ALA A 204 -0.15 18.07 17.76
C ALA A 204 0.44 17.68 16.39
N GLY A 205 0.48 16.40 16.05
CA GLY A 205 1.11 15.97 14.81
C GLY A 205 1.05 14.47 14.56
N ILE A 206 1.81 14.07 13.56
CA ILE A 206 1.88 12.68 13.06
C ILE A 206 3.29 12.38 12.56
N CYS A 207 3.74 11.14 12.75
CA CYS A 207 4.79 10.56 11.93
C CYS A 207 4.17 9.96 10.67
N ASN A 208 4.74 10.24 9.49
CA ASN A 208 4.24 9.69 8.23
C ASN A 208 5.33 9.67 7.16
N ALA A 209 5.14 8.89 6.12
CA ALA A 209 6.00 8.92 4.95
C ALA A 209 6.01 10.30 4.29
N TRP A 210 7.19 10.78 3.88
CA TRP A 210 7.33 12.08 3.23
C TRP A 210 6.47 12.20 1.96
N GLU A 211 6.43 11.13 1.15
CA GLU A 211 5.60 11.11 -0.06
C GLU A 211 4.11 11.24 0.27
N SER A 212 3.66 10.62 1.38
CA SER A 212 2.29 10.78 1.87
C SER A 212 2.01 12.21 2.32
N PHE A 213 2.96 12.86 3.01
CA PHE A 213 2.85 14.28 3.35
C PHE A 213 2.72 15.16 2.10
N LYS A 214 3.60 15.01 1.13
CA LYS A 214 3.53 15.78 -0.13
C LYS A 214 2.20 15.62 -0.87
N SER A 215 1.61 14.43 -0.83
CA SER A 215 0.39 14.15 -1.57
C SER A 215 -0.90 14.52 -0.82
N THR A 216 -0.93 14.34 0.50
CA THR A 216 -2.16 14.45 1.29
C THR A 216 -2.20 15.61 2.27
N TRP A 217 -1.04 16.23 2.59
CA TRP A 217 -0.91 17.38 3.50
C TRP A 217 -0.35 18.64 2.81
N ARG A 218 -0.42 18.65 1.49
CA ARG A 218 0.15 19.72 0.68
C ARG A 218 -0.34 21.11 1.11
N LYS A 219 -1.64 21.24 1.37
CA LYS A 219 -2.25 22.52 1.79
C LYS A 219 -1.68 23.00 3.12
N GLU A 220 -1.58 22.10 4.10
CA GLU A 220 -1.09 22.40 5.44
C GLU A 220 0.42 22.78 5.42
N ILE A 221 1.19 22.16 4.52
CA ILE A 221 2.61 22.49 4.33
C ILE A 221 2.76 23.84 3.62
N GLU A 222 2.08 24.06 2.50
CA GLU A 222 2.17 25.30 1.71
C GLU A 222 1.65 26.52 2.47
N SER A 223 0.67 26.34 3.36
CA SER A 223 0.15 27.41 4.24
C SER A 223 0.93 27.56 5.56
N ASP A 224 2.04 26.82 5.72
CA ASP A 224 2.89 26.83 6.91
C ASP A 224 2.15 26.48 8.23
N GLN A 225 1.05 25.74 8.12
CA GLN A 225 0.30 25.24 9.28
C GLN A 225 0.96 24.06 9.96
N VAL A 226 1.74 23.28 9.20
CA VAL A 226 2.49 22.11 9.66
C VAL A 226 3.97 22.30 9.33
N VAL A 227 4.83 22.03 10.29
CA VAL A 227 6.29 22.04 10.14
C VAL A 227 6.85 20.63 10.28
N ILE A 228 7.78 20.28 9.42
CA ILE A 228 8.54 19.03 9.53
C ILE A 228 9.72 19.29 10.47
N VAL A 229 9.73 18.63 11.61
CA VAL A 229 10.75 18.84 12.67
C VAL A 229 11.81 17.75 12.69
N LEU A 230 11.53 16.58 12.10
CA LEU A 230 12.46 15.46 12.03
C LEU A 230 12.23 14.68 10.74
N GLN A 231 13.32 14.20 10.13
CA GLN A 231 13.31 13.27 9.03
C GLN A 231 14.27 12.12 9.36
N ALA A 232 13.81 10.89 9.15
CA ALA A 232 14.63 9.70 9.20
C ALA A 232 14.72 9.10 7.78
N ASN A 233 15.94 8.99 7.29
CA ASN A 233 16.26 8.33 6.03
C ASN A 233 16.85 6.95 6.33
N SER A 234 16.55 5.99 5.44
CA SER A 234 17.23 4.69 5.37
C SER A 234 18.54 4.82 4.62
#